data_bb8d06c2f0c448429c9ed0b9b1dbc0da
#
_entry.id   bb8d06c2f0c448429c9ed0b9b1dbc0da
#
_cell.length_a   1.000
_cell.length_b   1.000
_cell.length_c   1.000
_cell.angle_alpha   90.00
_cell.angle_beta   90.00
_cell.angle_gamma   90.00
#
_symmetry.space_group_name_H-M   'P 1'
#
loop_
_entity.id
_entity.type
_entity.pdbx_description
1 polymer ?
#
loop_
_entity_poly.entity_id
_entity_poly.type
_entity_poly.pdbx_seq_one_letter_code
_entity_poly.pdbx_strand_id
1 'polypeptide(L)'
;MQRTITDSRGDKQTQLEDLVRRAYQEGTIVYAYNAYQLTEENCLKELEEVERRMAGNVYTRRLTATLDDSIAKQALTVPVAKLSKLFGPSEEFRFFDTSGKFIGDNLAVVTEILNRCKSFKTGVDLERELLAPPTGYSYGVVVTTLAALLRGNKVIVKYGGEDFHSATDEGVSKVFDSVRIFEKASFKAVLQSLSYKDRLEIVDILKEDCKYKKILPSEDQPNYNKNDFEIVDCIRTLSKALSKMVYDKIESDEDMAALFPTSVKARAIFNRFNKTVTDTNYLNMANDFLDEADEYIKALERVQKDLHFIDTQFDEIEDEKEFIAEVKDELEKTGSDMTAFNQKRDLWRQARESDLVRNAQMMRQTTQEIKDLYYHLMQHSAERLAEACVDLLNEADVLRQKCDAYPKEWNTAIYNKVAGLERNYKRLTAIKVDLDRGWKVRCCNTNMQLRDMEYKLQQVQNDTQNLALWEMEINAADPTPTPKPKPAPGTQPIPAPQSAPQPKVYKMRSKMPHGKCSVTEYRNWLRQQLLLVAKMGSDDEVNFEE
;
A
#
# COMPACT_ATOMS: atom_id res chain seq x y z
N MET A 1 50.88 -80.04 21.71
CA MET A 1 49.48 -79.74 21.93
C MET A 1 48.93 -78.60 21.06
N GLN A 2 49.54 -77.39 21.01
CA GLN A 2 49.01 -76.32 20.15
C GLN A 2 49.05 -76.64 18.65
N ARG A 3 50.12 -77.22 18.10
CA ARG A 3 50.20 -77.66 16.70
C ARG A 3 49.06 -78.61 16.30
N THR A 4 48.77 -79.63 17.14
CA THR A 4 47.74 -80.60 16.87
C THR A 4 46.33 -79.98 16.83
N ILE A 5 46.09 -78.92 17.63
CA ILE A 5 44.80 -78.20 17.63
C ILE A 5 44.63 -77.37 16.39
N THR A 6 45.72 -76.73 15.94
CA THR A 6 45.74 -75.86 14.71
C THR A 6 45.54 -76.75 13.47
N ASP A 7 46.20 -77.85 13.39
CA ASP A 7 46.07 -78.81 12.28
C ASP A 7 44.64 -79.40 12.24
N SER A 8 44.07 -79.77 13.38
CA SER A 8 42.69 -80.32 13.47
C SER A 8 41.63 -79.22 13.13
N ARG A 9 41.94 -77.93 13.39
CA ARG A 9 41.05 -76.81 12.99
C ARG A 9 41.12 -76.62 11.48
N GLY A 10 42.29 -76.65 10.87
CA GLY A 10 42.49 -76.61 9.43
C GLY A 10 41.74 -77.67 8.69
N ASP A 11 41.90 -78.95 9.16
CA ASP A 11 41.19 -80.12 8.57
C ASP A 11 39.66 -79.99 8.65
N LYS A 12 39.15 -79.48 9.77
CA LYS A 12 37.69 -79.30 9.93
C LYS A 12 37.19 -78.10 9.06
N GLN A 13 37.98 -77.07 8.88
CA GLN A 13 37.65 -75.97 7.99
C GLN A 13 37.58 -76.46 6.54
N THR A 14 38.60 -77.21 6.09
CA THR A 14 38.61 -77.83 4.76
C THR A 14 37.41 -78.81 4.55
N GLN A 15 37.09 -79.63 5.55
CA GLN A 15 35.89 -80.48 5.50
C GLN A 15 34.58 -79.70 5.40
N LEU A 16 34.48 -78.60 6.13
CA LEU A 16 33.32 -77.72 6.05
C LEU A 16 33.21 -77.03 4.67
N GLU A 17 34.33 -76.54 4.14
CA GLU A 17 34.37 -75.94 2.78
C GLU A 17 33.99 -77.03 1.72
N ASP A 18 34.46 -78.28 1.83
CA ASP A 18 34.06 -79.35 0.93
C ASP A 18 32.58 -79.74 1.07
N LEU A 19 32.05 -79.79 2.27
CA LEU A 19 30.62 -80.05 2.49
C LEU A 19 29.74 -78.89 1.93
N VAL A 20 30.13 -77.67 2.16
CA VAL A 20 29.44 -76.49 1.59
C VAL A 20 29.49 -76.55 0.06
N ARG A 21 30.67 -76.84 -0.51
CA ARG A 21 30.86 -76.99 -1.95
C ARG A 21 29.96 -78.05 -2.53
N ARG A 22 29.92 -79.22 -1.94
CA ARG A 22 29.04 -80.35 -2.38
C ARG A 22 27.56 -79.97 -2.26
N ALA A 23 27.14 -79.29 -1.19
CA ALA A 23 25.77 -78.87 -1.03
C ALA A 23 25.33 -77.90 -2.15
N TYR A 24 26.21 -77.03 -2.59
CA TYR A 24 25.97 -76.11 -3.71
C TYR A 24 26.13 -76.76 -5.10
N GLN A 25 27.01 -77.72 -5.25
CA GLN A 25 27.30 -78.39 -6.55
C GLN A 25 26.42 -79.63 -6.83
N GLU A 26 25.97 -80.36 -5.77
CA GLU A 26 25.18 -81.55 -5.90
C GLU A 26 23.78 -81.40 -5.30
N GLY A 27 23.43 -80.21 -4.85
CA GLY A 27 22.17 -79.90 -4.21
C GLY A 27 21.01 -79.86 -5.18
N THR A 28 19.78 -79.95 -4.63
CA THR A 28 18.56 -79.76 -5.40
C THR A 28 17.86 -78.48 -4.89
N ILE A 29 17.62 -77.54 -5.76
CA ILE A 29 16.76 -76.38 -5.45
C ILE A 29 15.31 -76.79 -5.75
N VAL A 30 14.44 -76.67 -4.75
CA VAL A 30 13.01 -76.84 -4.96
C VAL A 30 12.30 -75.53 -4.88
N TYR A 31 11.70 -75.11 -5.99
CA TYR A 31 10.95 -73.86 -6.06
C TYR A 31 9.67 -74.05 -6.90
N ALA A 32 8.53 -73.58 -6.40
CA ALA A 32 7.22 -73.62 -7.07
C ALA A 32 6.89 -75.00 -7.64
N TYR A 33 7.08 -76.07 -6.81
CA TYR A 33 6.86 -77.46 -7.14
C TYR A 33 7.82 -78.06 -8.20
N ASN A 34 8.84 -77.34 -8.62
CA ASN A 34 9.88 -77.82 -9.54
C ASN A 34 11.17 -78.09 -8.76
N ALA A 35 11.87 -79.16 -9.12
CA ALA A 35 13.16 -79.51 -8.58
C ALA A 35 14.24 -79.24 -9.65
N TYR A 36 15.25 -78.46 -9.30
CA TYR A 36 16.37 -78.13 -10.16
C TYR A 36 17.60 -78.78 -9.57
N GLN A 37 18.15 -79.77 -10.27
CA GLN A 37 19.34 -80.50 -9.83
C GLN A 37 20.58 -79.63 -10.15
N LEU A 38 21.34 -79.27 -9.15
CA LEU A 38 22.61 -78.58 -9.31
C LEU A 38 23.74 -79.55 -9.70
N THR A 39 24.61 -79.09 -10.58
CA THR A 39 25.86 -79.83 -10.93
C THR A 39 27.03 -78.78 -10.82
N GLU A 40 28.26 -79.29 -10.78
CA GLU A 40 29.43 -78.44 -10.69
C GLU A 40 29.50 -77.46 -11.84
N GLU A 41 29.05 -77.77 -13.02
CA GLU A 41 29.07 -76.97 -14.21
C GLU A 41 27.96 -75.91 -14.28
N ASN A 42 26.78 -76.19 -13.65
CA ASN A 42 25.59 -75.32 -13.82
C ASN A 42 25.11 -74.67 -12.53
N CYS A 43 25.71 -74.96 -11.35
CA CYS A 43 25.15 -74.55 -10.06
C CYS A 43 24.93 -73.04 -9.96
N LEU A 44 25.87 -72.17 -10.38
CA LEU A 44 25.70 -70.69 -10.34
C LEU A 44 24.60 -70.25 -11.28
N LYS A 45 24.55 -70.78 -12.50
CA LYS A 45 23.56 -70.43 -13.51
C LYS A 45 22.15 -70.80 -13.09
N GLU A 46 22.00 -71.98 -12.53
CA GLU A 46 20.70 -72.44 -12.03
C GLU A 46 20.25 -71.68 -10.80
N LEU A 47 21.16 -71.35 -9.90
CA LEU A 47 20.89 -70.47 -8.77
C LEU A 47 20.40 -69.09 -9.23
N GLU A 48 21.13 -68.45 -10.13
CA GLU A 48 20.75 -67.17 -10.70
C GLU A 48 19.41 -67.23 -11.45
N GLU A 49 19.14 -68.32 -12.18
CA GLU A 49 17.87 -68.53 -12.90
C GLU A 49 16.68 -68.72 -11.94
N VAL A 50 16.84 -69.50 -10.88
CA VAL A 50 15.81 -69.69 -9.87
C VAL A 50 15.60 -68.44 -9.06
N GLU A 51 16.68 -67.73 -8.67
CA GLU A 51 16.59 -66.45 -7.99
C GLU A 51 15.84 -65.43 -8.85
N ARG A 52 16.14 -65.34 -10.15
CA ARG A 52 15.43 -64.46 -11.08
C ARG A 52 13.96 -64.80 -11.19
N ARG A 53 13.58 -66.10 -11.23
CA ARG A 53 12.20 -66.55 -11.26
C ARG A 53 11.50 -66.27 -9.92
N MET A 54 12.16 -66.49 -8.79
CA MET A 54 11.67 -66.12 -7.47
C MET A 54 11.40 -64.65 -7.35
N ALA A 55 12.40 -63.83 -7.71
CA ALA A 55 12.26 -62.39 -7.71
C ALA A 55 11.10 -61.93 -8.61
N GLY A 56 10.95 -62.50 -9.81
CA GLY A 56 9.84 -62.21 -10.71
C GLY A 56 8.46 -62.56 -10.16
N ASN A 57 8.33 -63.66 -9.39
CA ASN A 57 7.07 -64.09 -8.79
C ASN A 57 6.73 -63.31 -7.50
N VAL A 58 7.72 -62.85 -6.76
CA VAL A 58 7.54 -62.11 -5.51
C VAL A 58 7.34 -60.62 -5.81
N TYR A 59 8.13 -60.06 -6.74
CA TYR A 59 8.10 -58.63 -7.11
C TYR A 59 7.39 -58.46 -8.47
N THR A 60 6.11 -58.75 -8.50
CA THR A 60 5.29 -58.73 -9.73
C THR A 60 5.09 -57.32 -10.33
N ARG A 61 5.37 -56.27 -9.55
CA ARG A 61 5.25 -54.87 -9.97
C ARG A 61 6.61 -54.16 -9.98
N ARG A 62 7.71 -54.91 -10.06
CA ARG A 62 9.05 -54.32 -10.13
C ARG A 62 9.24 -53.54 -11.42
N LEU A 63 10.11 -52.52 -11.33
CA LEU A 63 10.56 -51.78 -12.48
C LEU A 63 11.76 -52.49 -13.17
N THR A 64 11.96 -52.22 -14.44
CA THR A 64 13.09 -52.74 -15.21
C THR A 64 14.32 -51.83 -15.14
N ALA A 65 14.12 -50.55 -14.83
CA ALA A 65 15.18 -49.54 -14.66
C ALA A 65 15.20 -49.02 -13.22
N THR A 66 16.28 -48.39 -12.85
CA THR A 66 16.49 -47.75 -11.53
C THR A 66 16.82 -46.29 -11.69
N LEU A 67 16.58 -45.50 -10.64
CA LEU A 67 16.99 -44.10 -10.53
C LEU A 67 17.98 -43.96 -9.39
N ASP A 68 18.96 -43.09 -9.59
CA ASP A 68 19.92 -42.67 -8.58
C ASP A 68 19.30 -41.60 -7.68
N ASP A 69 19.55 -41.63 -6.38
CA ASP A 69 19.00 -40.67 -5.42
C ASP A 69 19.58 -39.23 -5.61
N SER A 70 20.77 -39.11 -6.17
CA SER A 70 21.37 -37.81 -6.51
C SER A 70 20.55 -36.99 -7.52
N ILE A 71 19.68 -37.66 -8.30
CA ILE A 71 18.78 -37.01 -9.25
C ILE A 71 17.65 -36.26 -8.53
N ALA A 72 17.24 -36.69 -7.35
CA ALA A 72 16.10 -36.10 -6.63
C ALA A 72 16.27 -34.59 -6.40
N LYS A 73 17.42 -34.16 -5.92
CA LYS A 73 17.72 -32.73 -5.72
C LYS A 73 17.78 -31.96 -7.06
N GLN A 74 18.34 -32.58 -8.08
CA GLN A 74 18.41 -31.97 -9.41
C GLN A 74 17.02 -31.77 -10.02
N ALA A 75 16.07 -32.71 -9.77
CA ALA A 75 14.69 -32.61 -10.24
C ALA A 75 13.97 -31.35 -9.76
N LEU A 76 14.33 -30.83 -8.57
CA LEU A 76 13.75 -29.61 -8.01
C LEU A 76 14.34 -28.33 -8.62
N THR A 77 15.62 -28.36 -9.02
CA THR A 77 16.39 -27.13 -9.33
C THR A 77 16.74 -26.96 -10.81
N VAL A 78 16.75 -28.05 -11.58
CA VAL A 78 17.17 -28.00 -12.99
C VAL A 78 16.19 -27.16 -13.83
N PRO A 79 16.70 -26.36 -14.79
CA PRO A 79 15.85 -25.62 -15.72
C PRO A 79 14.90 -26.53 -16.51
N VAL A 80 13.70 -26.05 -16.78
CA VAL A 80 12.63 -26.79 -17.46
C VAL A 80 13.10 -27.47 -18.75
N ALA A 81 13.89 -26.79 -19.57
CA ALA A 81 14.43 -27.33 -20.84
C ALA A 81 15.28 -28.61 -20.68
N LYS A 82 15.83 -28.87 -19.48
CA LYS A 82 16.62 -30.06 -19.17
C LYS A 82 15.84 -31.12 -18.43
N LEU A 83 14.64 -30.81 -17.94
CA LEU A 83 13.86 -31.65 -17.02
C LEU A 83 13.44 -32.98 -17.69
N SER A 84 13.01 -32.96 -18.94
CA SER A 84 12.58 -34.17 -19.67
C SER A 84 13.70 -35.22 -19.89
N LYS A 85 14.97 -34.80 -19.82
CA LYS A 85 16.14 -35.68 -20.04
C LYS A 85 16.78 -36.14 -18.72
N LEU A 86 16.37 -35.58 -17.61
CA LEU A 86 17.03 -35.78 -16.31
C LEU A 86 16.90 -37.22 -15.80
N PHE A 87 15.77 -37.86 -16.04
CA PHE A 87 15.43 -39.19 -15.49
C PHE A 87 15.88 -40.38 -16.35
N GLY A 88 16.71 -40.11 -17.33
CA GLY A 88 17.21 -41.14 -18.23
C GLY A 88 16.26 -41.49 -19.39
N PRO A 89 16.63 -42.51 -20.20
CA PRO A 89 15.88 -42.87 -21.41
C PRO A 89 14.70 -43.83 -21.18
N SER A 90 14.52 -44.33 -19.95
CA SER A 90 13.46 -45.31 -19.66
C SER A 90 12.08 -44.64 -19.69
N GLU A 91 11.15 -45.26 -20.41
CA GLU A 91 9.74 -44.82 -20.43
C GLU A 91 9.08 -44.96 -19.05
N GLU A 92 9.60 -45.82 -18.15
CA GLU A 92 9.08 -45.97 -16.77
C GLU A 92 9.25 -44.69 -15.93
N PHE A 93 10.15 -43.79 -16.33
CA PHE A 93 10.50 -42.53 -15.63
C PHE A 93 10.31 -41.31 -16.49
N ARG A 94 9.46 -41.36 -17.49
CA ARG A 94 9.11 -40.24 -18.35
C ARG A 94 8.12 -39.31 -17.67
N PHE A 95 8.58 -38.62 -16.62
CA PHE A 95 7.72 -37.74 -15.83
C PHE A 95 7.32 -36.46 -16.52
N PHE A 96 8.19 -35.93 -17.39
CA PHE A 96 8.00 -34.63 -18.02
C PHE A 96 8.20 -34.68 -19.54
N ASP A 97 7.43 -33.87 -20.27
CA ASP A 97 7.65 -33.62 -21.69
C ASP A 97 8.76 -32.58 -21.94
N THR A 98 9.01 -32.26 -23.22
CA THR A 98 10.03 -31.28 -23.61
C THR A 98 9.66 -29.84 -23.22
N SER A 99 8.40 -29.55 -22.94
CA SER A 99 7.92 -28.29 -22.42
C SER A 99 8.01 -28.17 -20.90
N GLY A 100 8.36 -29.30 -20.22
CA GLY A 100 8.41 -29.39 -18.77
C GLY A 100 7.06 -29.61 -18.10
N LYS A 101 6.04 -29.94 -18.89
CA LYS A 101 4.74 -30.35 -18.36
C LYS A 101 4.85 -31.77 -17.80
N PHE A 102 4.26 -31.99 -16.62
CA PHE A 102 4.18 -33.33 -16.04
C PHE A 102 3.21 -34.21 -16.85
N ILE A 103 3.70 -35.32 -17.31
CA ILE A 103 2.95 -36.32 -18.12
C ILE A 103 2.94 -37.71 -17.50
N GLY A 104 3.48 -37.83 -16.28
CA GLY A 104 3.70 -39.10 -15.60
C GLY A 104 2.49 -39.69 -14.89
N ASP A 105 1.29 -39.13 -15.02
CA ASP A 105 0.10 -39.56 -14.23
C ASP A 105 -0.24 -41.04 -14.39
N ASN A 106 0.05 -41.64 -15.53
CA ASN A 106 -0.25 -43.06 -15.84
C ASN A 106 0.95 -44.00 -15.62
N LEU A 107 2.09 -43.50 -15.16
CA LEU A 107 3.24 -44.36 -14.87
C LEU A 107 2.97 -45.23 -13.66
N ALA A 108 3.38 -46.52 -13.75
CA ALA A 108 3.18 -47.48 -12.68
C ALA A 108 3.81 -46.99 -11.35
N VAL A 109 5.01 -46.45 -11.39
CA VAL A 109 5.72 -45.92 -10.21
C VAL A 109 4.95 -44.76 -9.58
N VAL A 110 4.39 -43.84 -10.38
CA VAL A 110 3.60 -42.71 -9.92
C VAL A 110 2.30 -43.20 -9.26
N THR A 111 1.58 -44.05 -9.94
CA THR A 111 0.32 -44.62 -9.42
C THR A 111 0.54 -45.33 -8.07
N GLU A 112 1.61 -46.12 -7.95
CA GLU A 112 1.92 -46.86 -6.72
C GLU A 112 2.25 -45.90 -5.55
N ILE A 113 3.04 -44.85 -5.80
CA ILE A 113 3.42 -43.86 -4.78
C ILE A 113 2.20 -43.03 -4.37
N LEU A 114 1.44 -42.46 -5.32
CA LEU A 114 0.26 -41.65 -5.01
C LEU A 114 -0.82 -42.42 -4.25
N ASN A 115 -1.02 -43.72 -4.56
CA ASN A 115 -1.97 -44.55 -3.83
C ASN A 115 -1.60 -44.71 -2.36
N ARG A 116 -0.31 -44.66 -2.01
CA ARG A 116 0.17 -44.75 -0.62
C ARG A 116 0.15 -43.38 0.08
N CYS A 117 0.20 -42.30 -0.68
CA CYS A 117 0.20 -40.94 -0.17
C CYS A 117 -1.18 -40.30 -0.05
N LYS A 118 -2.29 -41.03 -0.05
CA LYS A 118 -3.65 -40.48 0.09
C LYS A 118 -3.84 -39.67 1.39
N SER A 119 -3.09 -40.00 2.43
CA SER A 119 -2.91 -39.21 3.64
C SER A 119 -1.42 -38.96 3.86
N PHE A 120 -1.04 -38.05 4.74
CA PHE A 120 0.36 -37.83 5.06
C PHE A 120 1.03 -39.11 5.53
N LYS A 121 2.09 -39.52 4.84
CA LYS A 121 2.87 -40.72 5.11
C LYS A 121 4.34 -40.34 5.19
N THR A 122 5.04 -40.89 6.18
CA THR A 122 6.47 -40.60 6.37
C THR A 122 7.33 -41.21 5.27
N GLY A 123 8.48 -40.58 4.98
CA GLY A 123 9.43 -41.11 4.00
C GLY A 123 9.92 -42.49 4.35
N VAL A 124 10.16 -42.79 5.64
CA VAL A 124 10.57 -44.12 6.10
C VAL A 124 9.47 -45.19 5.86
N ASP A 125 8.19 -44.82 6.05
CA ASP A 125 7.11 -45.76 5.79
C ASP A 125 6.93 -46.03 4.30
N LEU A 126 7.03 -44.97 3.47
CA LEU A 126 6.97 -45.10 2.01
C LEU A 126 8.09 -45.98 1.47
N GLU A 127 9.32 -45.72 1.91
CA GLU A 127 10.47 -46.53 1.52
C GLU A 127 10.27 -48.00 1.89
N ARG A 128 9.90 -48.31 3.15
CA ARG A 128 9.68 -49.67 3.63
C ARG A 128 8.59 -50.36 2.83
N GLU A 129 7.44 -49.73 2.58
CA GLU A 129 6.31 -50.32 1.88
C GLU A 129 6.57 -50.52 0.38
N LEU A 130 7.35 -49.63 -0.25
CA LEU A 130 7.65 -49.71 -1.67
C LEU A 130 8.84 -50.62 -1.96
N LEU A 131 9.76 -50.80 -1.00
CA LEU A 131 10.82 -51.83 -1.07
C LEU A 131 10.27 -53.24 -0.90
N ALA A 132 9.20 -53.38 -0.12
CA ALA A 132 8.55 -54.66 0.10
C ALA A 132 7.84 -55.19 -1.17
N PRO A 133 7.61 -56.52 -1.27
CA PRO A 133 6.75 -57.06 -2.31
C PRO A 133 5.37 -56.39 -2.32
N PRO A 134 4.73 -56.22 -3.49
CA PRO A 134 5.10 -56.68 -4.82
C PRO A 134 5.97 -55.71 -5.64
N THR A 135 6.37 -54.54 -5.11
CA THR A 135 7.02 -53.45 -5.84
C THR A 135 8.54 -53.58 -5.90
N GLY A 136 9.25 -53.67 -4.78
CA GLY A 136 10.72 -53.74 -4.74
C GLY A 136 11.43 -52.49 -5.21
N TYR A 137 10.85 -51.30 -4.98
CA TYR A 137 11.45 -50.04 -5.42
C TYR A 137 12.60 -49.64 -4.51
N SER A 138 13.76 -49.32 -5.11
CA SER A 138 14.91 -48.83 -4.37
C SER A 138 14.66 -47.42 -3.80
N TYR A 139 15.42 -47.02 -2.77
CA TYR A 139 15.38 -45.66 -2.21
C TYR A 139 15.52 -44.58 -3.31
N GLY A 140 16.47 -44.73 -4.23
CA GLY A 140 16.67 -43.80 -5.32
C GLY A 140 15.42 -43.61 -6.21
N VAL A 141 14.70 -44.69 -6.51
CA VAL A 141 13.42 -44.64 -7.25
C VAL A 141 12.36 -43.88 -6.45
N VAL A 142 12.21 -44.17 -5.16
CA VAL A 142 11.18 -43.54 -4.31
C VAL A 142 11.43 -42.07 -4.14
N VAL A 143 12.65 -41.69 -3.71
CA VAL A 143 12.99 -40.26 -3.44
C VAL A 143 12.96 -39.43 -4.71
N THR A 144 13.49 -39.94 -5.84
CA THR A 144 13.51 -39.21 -7.10
C THR A 144 12.11 -39.09 -7.70
N THR A 145 11.27 -40.09 -7.59
CA THR A 145 9.87 -39.99 -8.04
C THR A 145 9.07 -39.01 -7.20
N LEU A 146 9.26 -38.98 -5.87
CA LEU A 146 8.62 -37.97 -5.02
C LEU A 146 9.11 -36.56 -5.33
N ALA A 147 10.38 -36.37 -5.65
CA ALA A 147 10.90 -35.07 -6.12
C ALA A 147 10.26 -34.66 -7.47
N ALA A 148 10.12 -35.62 -8.41
CA ALA A 148 9.43 -35.38 -9.68
C ALA A 148 7.94 -35.05 -9.46
N LEU A 149 7.27 -35.75 -8.55
CA LEU A 149 5.87 -35.50 -8.18
C LEU A 149 5.71 -34.10 -7.53
N LEU A 150 6.62 -33.69 -6.64
CA LEU A 150 6.60 -32.35 -6.08
C LEU A 150 6.82 -31.30 -7.17
N ARG A 151 7.77 -31.52 -8.08
CA ARG A 151 7.99 -30.64 -9.22
C ARG A 151 6.79 -30.58 -10.17
N GLY A 152 6.05 -31.68 -10.29
CA GLY A 152 4.80 -31.79 -11.07
C GLY A 152 3.55 -31.34 -10.29
N ASN A 153 3.69 -30.84 -9.07
CA ASN A 153 2.59 -30.40 -8.18
C ASN A 153 1.58 -31.51 -7.85
N LYS A 154 2.06 -32.76 -7.74
CA LYS A 154 1.24 -33.94 -7.45
C LYS A 154 1.32 -34.39 -5.99
N VAL A 155 2.26 -33.86 -5.22
CA VAL A 155 2.41 -34.16 -3.78
C VAL A 155 2.71 -32.88 -3.01
N ILE A 156 2.29 -32.87 -1.74
CA ILE A 156 2.65 -31.91 -0.72
C ILE A 156 3.66 -32.58 0.20
N VAL A 157 4.68 -31.85 0.61
CA VAL A 157 5.73 -32.31 1.53
C VAL A 157 5.61 -31.56 2.84
N LYS A 158 5.64 -32.28 3.97
CA LYS A 158 5.64 -31.71 5.31
C LYS A 158 6.93 -32.05 6.04
N TYR A 159 7.66 -31.05 6.50
CA TYR A 159 8.88 -31.24 7.28
C TYR A 159 9.14 -30.03 8.21
N GLY A 160 9.57 -30.31 9.43
CA GLY A 160 9.93 -29.24 10.40
C GLY A 160 8.74 -28.38 10.86
N GLY A 161 7.51 -28.82 10.65
CA GLY A 161 6.28 -28.06 10.96
C GLY A 161 5.80 -27.19 9.80
N GLU A 162 6.50 -27.20 8.67
CA GLU A 162 6.15 -26.45 7.45
C GLU A 162 5.61 -27.39 6.39
N ASP A 163 4.65 -26.90 5.61
CA ASP A 163 4.07 -27.59 4.45
C ASP A 163 4.62 -26.94 3.17
N PHE A 164 5.25 -27.76 2.31
CA PHE A 164 5.82 -27.35 1.03
C PHE A 164 4.89 -27.80 -0.10
N HIS A 165 4.45 -26.88 -0.90
CA HIS A 165 3.53 -27.11 -2.02
C HIS A 165 4.23 -27.02 -3.37
N SER A 166 5.44 -26.48 -3.42
CA SER A 166 6.22 -26.26 -4.63
C SER A 166 7.66 -26.73 -4.50
N ALA A 167 8.24 -27.14 -5.61
CA ALA A 167 9.66 -27.39 -5.72
C ALA A 167 10.54 -26.13 -5.51
N THR A 168 9.92 -24.93 -5.57
CA THR A 168 10.59 -23.64 -5.37
C THR A 168 10.47 -23.12 -3.95
N ASP A 169 9.74 -23.80 -3.07
CA ASP A 169 9.60 -23.37 -1.68
C ASP A 169 10.96 -23.40 -0.96
N GLU A 170 11.22 -22.34 -0.20
CA GLU A 170 12.49 -22.21 0.51
C GLU A 170 12.64 -23.33 1.54
N GLY A 171 13.75 -24.06 1.45
CA GLY A 171 14.07 -25.15 2.37
C GLY A 171 13.60 -26.54 1.92
N VAL A 172 12.73 -26.69 0.94
CA VAL A 172 12.23 -28.00 0.48
C VAL A 172 13.35 -28.90 -0.08
N SER A 173 14.37 -28.33 -0.71
CA SER A 173 15.51 -29.08 -1.24
C SER A 173 16.24 -29.87 -0.15
N LYS A 174 16.21 -29.42 1.11
CA LYS A 174 16.82 -30.11 2.25
C LYS A 174 16.19 -31.48 2.50
N VAL A 175 14.90 -31.64 2.19
CA VAL A 175 14.19 -32.90 2.36
C VAL A 175 14.79 -33.99 1.45
N PHE A 176 15.29 -33.61 0.30
CA PHE A 176 15.85 -34.49 -0.72
C PHE A 176 17.39 -34.55 -0.71
N ASP A 177 18.03 -33.93 0.29
CA ASP A 177 19.50 -33.88 0.42
C ASP A 177 20.07 -35.09 1.15
N SER A 178 19.29 -35.75 2.03
CA SER A 178 19.78 -36.88 2.80
C SER A 178 18.68 -37.83 3.21
N VAL A 179 19.00 -39.11 3.26
CA VAL A 179 18.10 -40.20 3.73
C VAL A 179 17.47 -39.85 5.08
N ARG A 180 18.28 -39.40 6.03
CA ARG A 180 17.82 -39.10 7.40
C ARG A 180 16.76 -37.98 7.46
N ILE A 181 16.82 -37.01 6.56
CA ILE A 181 15.84 -35.91 6.50
C ILE A 181 14.60 -36.41 5.77
N PHE A 182 14.75 -37.07 4.65
CA PHE A 182 13.70 -37.71 3.87
C PHE A 182 12.83 -38.61 4.72
N GLU A 183 13.43 -39.52 5.51
CA GLU A 183 12.71 -40.45 6.40
C GLU A 183 11.77 -39.73 7.37
N LYS A 184 12.10 -38.52 7.82
CA LYS A 184 11.32 -37.71 8.76
C LYS A 184 10.27 -36.84 8.09
N ALA A 185 10.41 -36.58 6.81
CA ALA A 185 9.43 -35.83 6.04
C ALA A 185 8.19 -36.68 5.80
N SER A 186 7.06 -36.04 5.62
CA SER A 186 5.80 -36.67 5.28
C SER A 186 5.28 -36.18 3.95
N PHE A 187 4.68 -37.08 3.17
CA PHE A 187 4.24 -36.81 1.81
C PHE A 187 2.74 -37.11 1.69
N LYS A 188 2.00 -36.24 0.98
CA LYS A 188 0.56 -36.41 0.71
C LYS A 188 0.27 -36.11 -0.76
N ALA A 189 -0.50 -36.96 -1.41
CA ALA A 189 -0.93 -36.78 -2.79
C ALA A 189 -1.93 -35.62 -2.92
N VAL A 190 -1.77 -34.81 -3.93
CA VAL A 190 -2.78 -33.83 -4.37
C VAL A 190 -3.82 -34.60 -5.21
N LEU A 191 -4.97 -34.87 -4.61
CA LEU A 191 -5.99 -35.73 -5.22
C LEU A 191 -6.86 -34.98 -6.25
N GLN A 192 -6.89 -33.66 -6.20
CA GLN A 192 -7.66 -32.80 -7.09
C GLN A 192 -6.76 -31.66 -7.58
N SER A 193 -6.97 -31.20 -8.80
CA SER A 193 -6.27 -30.08 -9.40
C SER A 193 -7.24 -29.27 -10.26
N LEU A 194 -6.94 -27.98 -10.46
CA LEU A 194 -7.65 -27.15 -11.41
C LEU A 194 -7.51 -27.73 -12.82
N SER A 195 -8.55 -27.57 -13.63
CA SER A 195 -8.41 -27.87 -15.04
C SER A 195 -7.36 -26.92 -15.67
N TYR A 196 -6.72 -27.38 -16.75
CA TYR A 196 -5.74 -26.53 -17.44
C TYR A 196 -6.37 -25.22 -17.93
N LYS A 197 -7.65 -25.27 -18.35
CA LYS A 197 -8.41 -24.11 -18.81
C LYS A 197 -8.63 -23.11 -17.65
N ASP A 198 -9.16 -23.57 -16.53
CA ASP A 198 -9.46 -22.73 -15.36
C ASP A 198 -8.18 -22.07 -14.81
N ARG A 199 -7.10 -22.84 -14.81
CA ARG A 199 -5.79 -22.34 -14.40
C ARG A 199 -5.28 -21.21 -15.27
N LEU A 200 -5.37 -21.36 -16.61
CA LEU A 200 -4.99 -20.29 -17.54
C LEU A 200 -5.88 -19.07 -17.37
N GLU A 201 -7.17 -19.27 -17.23
CA GLU A 201 -8.14 -18.19 -17.07
C GLU A 201 -7.85 -17.37 -15.80
N ILE A 202 -7.58 -18.01 -14.66
CA ILE A 202 -7.17 -17.30 -13.43
C ILE A 202 -5.87 -16.52 -13.65
N VAL A 203 -4.86 -17.12 -14.29
CA VAL A 203 -3.58 -16.46 -14.56
C VAL A 203 -3.77 -15.26 -15.47
N ASP A 204 -4.59 -15.37 -16.50
CA ASP A 204 -4.87 -14.29 -17.45
C ASP A 204 -5.62 -13.14 -16.75
N ILE A 205 -6.63 -13.43 -15.93
CA ILE A 205 -7.33 -12.41 -15.11
C ILE A 205 -6.35 -11.67 -14.21
N LEU A 206 -5.53 -12.40 -13.45
CA LEU A 206 -4.57 -11.78 -12.54
C LEU A 206 -3.53 -10.93 -13.27
N LYS A 207 -3.08 -11.38 -14.45
CA LYS A 207 -2.07 -10.71 -15.25
C LYS A 207 -2.61 -9.52 -16.03
N GLU A 208 -3.68 -9.72 -16.81
CA GLU A 208 -4.16 -8.75 -17.78
C GLU A 208 -5.14 -7.76 -17.14
N ASP A 209 -6.09 -8.24 -16.32
CA ASP A 209 -7.10 -7.38 -15.71
C ASP A 209 -6.60 -6.77 -14.40
N CYS A 210 -6.04 -7.59 -13.51
CA CYS A 210 -5.57 -7.13 -12.20
C CYS A 210 -4.18 -6.50 -12.24
N LYS A 211 -3.41 -6.62 -13.33
CA LYS A 211 -2.03 -6.13 -13.47
C LYS A 211 -1.10 -6.61 -12.34
N TYR A 212 -1.32 -7.84 -11.86
CA TYR A 212 -0.59 -8.40 -10.73
C TYR A 212 0.78 -8.93 -11.17
N LYS A 213 1.81 -8.09 -11.08
CA LYS A 213 3.16 -8.36 -11.60
C LYS A 213 3.83 -9.59 -11.00
N LYS A 214 3.49 -10.00 -9.78
CA LYS A 214 4.11 -11.15 -9.10
C LYS A 214 3.71 -12.51 -9.69
N ILE A 215 2.64 -12.56 -10.51
CA ILE A 215 2.23 -13.78 -11.18
C ILE A 215 2.91 -13.94 -12.54
N LEU A 216 3.49 -12.88 -13.06
CA LEU A 216 4.18 -12.93 -14.34
C LEU A 216 5.39 -13.85 -14.23
N PRO A 217 5.60 -14.78 -15.18
CA PRO A 217 6.89 -15.46 -15.31
C PRO A 217 7.95 -14.40 -15.54
N SER A 218 9.14 -14.57 -14.97
CA SER A 218 10.29 -13.79 -15.40
C SER A 218 10.62 -14.16 -16.84
N GLU A 219 11.22 -13.26 -17.61
CA GLU A 219 11.71 -13.55 -18.97
C GLU A 219 12.62 -14.78 -19.00
N ASP A 220 13.31 -15.07 -17.87
CA ASP A 220 14.18 -16.23 -17.67
C ASP A 220 13.42 -17.54 -17.37
N GLN A 221 12.10 -17.50 -17.13
CA GLN A 221 11.27 -18.67 -16.85
C GLN A 221 10.02 -18.67 -17.75
N PRO A 222 10.16 -18.96 -19.05
CA PRO A 222 9.05 -18.92 -20.00
C PRO A 222 7.96 -19.94 -19.71
N ASN A 223 8.26 -21.02 -18.96
CA ASN A 223 7.30 -22.05 -18.55
C ASN A 223 6.97 -21.91 -17.08
N TYR A 224 5.97 -21.13 -16.85
CA TYR A 224 5.48 -20.82 -15.54
C TYR A 224 4.81 -22.02 -14.85
N ASN A 225 5.48 -22.56 -13.84
CA ASN A 225 5.02 -23.72 -13.06
C ASN A 225 4.65 -23.38 -11.62
N LYS A 226 3.90 -22.27 -11.39
CA LYS A 226 3.23 -22.17 -10.10
C LYS A 226 2.19 -23.27 -9.99
N ASN A 227 2.11 -23.93 -8.84
CA ASN A 227 1.05 -24.89 -8.59
C ASN A 227 -0.29 -24.18 -8.34
N ASP A 228 -1.37 -24.95 -8.32
CA ASP A 228 -2.71 -24.41 -8.12
C ASP A 228 -2.84 -23.66 -6.78
N PHE A 229 -2.17 -24.16 -5.75
CA PHE A 229 -2.12 -23.51 -4.43
C PHE A 229 -1.44 -22.13 -4.51
N GLU A 230 -0.28 -22.02 -5.16
CA GLU A 230 0.43 -20.76 -5.34
C GLU A 230 -0.36 -19.74 -6.17
N ILE A 231 -1.13 -20.20 -7.18
CA ILE A 231 -2.01 -19.33 -7.98
C ILE A 231 -3.13 -18.76 -7.11
N VAL A 232 -3.77 -19.61 -6.31
CA VAL A 232 -4.82 -19.16 -5.39
C VAL A 232 -4.25 -18.27 -4.28
N ASP A 233 -3.04 -18.55 -3.81
CA ASP A 233 -2.35 -17.66 -2.86
C ASP A 233 -2.02 -16.28 -3.46
N CYS A 234 -1.81 -16.18 -4.76
CA CYS A 234 -1.73 -14.89 -5.45
C CYS A 234 -3.04 -14.11 -5.37
N ILE A 235 -4.20 -14.78 -5.58
CA ILE A 235 -5.53 -14.17 -5.41
C ILE A 235 -5.68 -13.64 -3.99
N ARG A 236 -5.37 -14.47 -2.99
CA ARG A 236 -5.43 -14.08 -1.58
C ARG A 236 -4.54 -12.88 -1.27
N THR A 237 -3.30 -12.91 -1.73
CA THR A 237 -2.32 -11.86 -1.45
C THR A 237 -2.72 -10.52 -2.07
N LEU A 238 -3.22 -10.54 -3.31
CA LEU A 238 -3.77 -9.36 -3.98
C LEU A 238 -4.99 -8.82 -3.21
N SER A 239 -5.95 -9.69 -2.91
CA SER A 239 -7.19 -9.35 -2.21
C SER A 239 -6.92 -8.76 -0.81
N LYS A 240 -5.95 -9.32 -0.09
CA LYS A 240 -5.50 -8.79 1.21
C LYS A 240 -4.91 -7.38 1.08
N ALA A 241 -4.07 -7.16 0.07
CA ALA A 241 -3.47 -5.85 -0.17
C ALA A 241 -4.53 -4.80 -0.52
N LEU A 242 -5.47 -5.13 -1.42
CA LEU A 242 -6.57 -4.26 -1.82
C LEU A 242 -7.50 -3.94 -0.65
N SER A 243 -7.92 -4.97 0.10
CA SER A 243 -8.76 -4.79 1.29
C SER A 243 -8.11 -3.87 2.32
N LYS A 244 -6.79 -4.03 2.53
CA LYS A 244 -6.03 -3.16 3.43
C LYS A 244 -5.95 -1.72 2.92
N MET A 245 -5.68 -1.52 1.63
CA MET A 245 -5.61 -0.17 1.04
C MET A 245 -6.94 0.57 1.15
N VAL A 246 -8.07 -0.10 0.89
CA VAL A 246 -9.40 0.49 1.06
C VAL A 246 -9.67 0.83 2.52
N TYR A 247 -9.30 -0.04 3.45
CA TYR A 247 -9.45 0.25 4.87
C TYR A 247 -8.62 1.46 5.30
N ASP A 248 -7.32 1.45 5.01
CA ASP A 248 -6.38 2.45 5.49
C ASP A 248 -6.67 3.85 4.90
N LYS A 249 -7.14 3.95 3.64
CA LYS A 249 -7.35 5.22 2.94
C LYS A 249 -8.81 5.72 2.93
N ILE A 250 -9.77 4.84 3.12
CA ILE A 250 -11.19 5.18 2.96
C ILE A 250 -12.01 4.81 4.19
N GLU A 251 -12.04 3.53 4.58
CA GLU A 251 -13.01 3.04 5.56
C GLU A 251 -12.65 3.40 7.01
N SER A 252 -11.37 3.66 7.30
CA SER A 252 -10.92 4.09 8.63
C SER A 252 -11.36 5.51 9.01
N ASP A 253 -11.84 6.28 8.06
CA ASP A 253 -12.39 7.63 8.23
C ASP A 253 -13.87 7.63 7.82
N GLU A 254 -14.78 8.03 8.74
CA GLU A 254 -16.22 8.00 8.49
C GLU A 254 -16.63 8.94 7.35
N ASP A 255 -16.00 10.10 7.22
CA ASP A 255 -16.30 11.07 6.16
C ASP A 255 -15.84 10.53 4.80
N MET A 256 -14.66 9.94 4.73
CA MET A 256 -14.15 9.29 3.52
C MET A 256 -15.01 8.09 3.13
N ALA A 257 -15.40 7.26 4.09
CA ALA A 257 -16.29 6.12 3.83
C ALA A 257 -17.64 6.55 3.26
N ALA A 258 -18.20 7.67 3.73
CA ALA A 258 -19.43 8.24 3.21
C ALA A 258 -19.29 8.76 1.76
N LEU A 259 -18.12 9.30 1.41
CA LEU A 259 -17.83 9.82 0.07
C LEU A 259 -17.56 8.73 -0.97
N PHE A 260 -16.99 7.58 -0.54
CA PHE A 260 -16.62 6.46 -1.40
C PHE A 260 -17.33 5.14 -1.05
N PRO A 261 -18.68 5.12 -0.94
CA PRO A 261 -19.44 3.96 -0.46
C PRO A 261 -19.28 2.74 -1.37
N THR A 262 -18.97 2.94 -2.65
CA THR A 262 -18.75 1.85 -3.61
C THR A 262 -17.45 1.12 -3.34
N SER A 263 -16.37 1.84 -2.99
CA SER A 263 -15.10 1.23 -2.60
C SER A 263 -15.20 0.50 -1.26
N VAL A 264 -15.96 1.01 -0.30
CA VAL A 264 -16.26 0.30 0.95
C VAL A 264 -16.99 -1.03 0.66
N LYS A 265 -17.97 -1.03 -0.25
CA LYS A 265 -18.64 -2.28 -0.69
C LYS A 265 -17.69 -3.22 -1.43
N ALA A 266 -16.80 -2.69 -2.29
CA ALA A 266 -15.81 -3.48 -3.01
C ALA A 266 -14.85 -4.23 -2.06
N ARG A 267 -14.53 -3.66 -0.89
CA ARG A 267 -13.74 -4.34 0.13
C ARG A 267 -14.37 -5.65 0.59
N ALA A 268 -15.69 -5.74 0.66
CA ALA A 268 -16.36 -6.99 1.03
C ALA A 268 -16.09 -8.10 0.01
N ILE A 269 -15.97 -7.78 -1.28
CA ILE A 269 -15.59 -8.71 -2.35
C ILE A 269 -14.17 -9.21 -2.12
N PHE A 270 -13.21 -8.30 -1.90
CA PHE A 270 -11.82 -8.69 -1.63
C PHE A 270 -11.70 -9.52 -0.35
N ASN A 271 -12.48 -9.24 0.69
CA ASN A 271 -12.46 -10.01 1.93
C ASN A 271 -12.93 -11.46 1.77
N ARG A 272 -13.77 -11.76 0.76
CA ARG A 272 -14.16 -13.15 0.46
C ARG A 272 -12.94 -13.99 0.06
N PHE A 273 -11.99 -13.40 -0.67
CA PHE A 273 -10.78 -14.04 -1.16
C PHE A 273 -9.53 -13.83 -0.28
N ASN A 274 -9.65 -13.14 0.85
CA ASN A 274 -8.55 -12.90 1.80
C ASN A 274 -8.38 -14.03 2.85
N LYS A 275 -9.09 -15.13 2.72
CA LYS A 275 -9.02 -16.28 3.64
C LYS A 275 -7.70 -17.03 3.44
N THR A 276 -7.19 -17.65 4.51
CA THR A 276 -6.01 -18.50 4.42
C THR A 276 -6.25 -19.64 3.43
N VAL A 277 -5.35 -19.80 2.47
CA VAL A 277 -5.37 -20.90 1.51
C VAL A 277 -4.86 -22.15 2.20
N THR A 278 -5.58 -23.24 2.04
CA THR A 278 -5.24 -24.55 2.58
C THR A 278 -5.38 -25.62 1.48
N ASP A 279 -4.81 -26.80 1.72
CA ASP A 279 -4.92 -27.95 0.82
C ASP A 279 -6.37 -28.45 0.63
N THR A 280 -7.29 -28.02 1.47
CA THR A 280 -8.70 -28.41 1.42
C THR A 280 -9.63 -27.38 0.82
N ASN A 281 -9.23 -26.10 0.77
CA ASN A 281 -10.10 -25.01 0.30
C ASN A 281 -9.65 -24.32 -0.99
N TYR A 282 -8.41 -24.55 -1.46
CA TYR A 282 -7.88 -23.80 -2.60
C TYR A 282 -8.69 -23.98 -3.90
N LEU A 283 -9.23 -25.18 -4.15
CA LEU A 283 -10.06 -25.41 -5.33
C LEU A 283 -11.39 -24.66 -5.27
N ASN A 284 -12.04 -24.67 -4.10
CA ASN A 284 -13.28 -23.91 -3.92
C ASN A 284 -13.02 -22.41 -4.09
N MET A 285 -11.91 -21.90 -3.51
CA MET A 285 -11.54 -20.48 -3.68
C MET A 285 -11.24 -20.13 -5.14
N ALA A 286 -10.62 -21.03 -5.90
CA ALA A 286 -10.37 -20.83 -7.32
C ALA A 286 -11.66 -20.78 -8.14
N ASN A 287 -12.59 -21.72 -7.89
CA ASN A 287 -13.89 -21.76 -8.55
C ASN A 287 -14.73 -20.53 -8.20
N ASP A 288 -14.82 -20.20 -6.90
CA ASP A 288 -15.51 -19.00 -6.43
C ASP A 288 -14.93 -17.72 -7.11
N PHE A 289 -13.60 -17.67 -7.29
CA PHE A 289 -12.95 -16.55 -7.97
C PHE A 289 -13.30 -16.48 -9.46
N LEU A 290 -13.35 -17.61 -10.16
CA LEU A 290 -13.77 -17.66 -11.57
C LEU A 290 -15.23 -17.25 -11.73
N ASP A 291 -16.10 -17.76 -10.85
CA ASP A 291 -17.53 -17.44 -10.88
C ASP A 291 -17.81 -15.95 -10.59
N GLU A 292 -16.99 -15.31 -9.77
CA GLU A 292 -17.12 -13.91 -9.37
C GLU A 292 -16.10 -12.96 -10.05
N ALA A 293 -15.37 -13.43 -11.05
CA ALA A 293 -14.27 -12.69 -11.69
C ALA A 293 -14.69 -11.31 -12.22
N ASP A 294 -15.83 -11.24 -12.90
CA ASP A 294 -16.37 -9.98 -13.43
C ASP A 294 -16.69 -8.97 -12.31
N GLU A 295 -17.22 -9.45 -11.18
CA GLU A 295 -17.52 -8.62 -10.02
C GLU A 295 -16.24 -8.13 -9.36
N TYR A 296 -15.24 -9.01 -9.25
CA TYR A 296 -13.93 -8.70 -8.70
C TYR A 296 -13.19 -7.64 -9.54
N ILE A 297 -13.18 -7.79 -10.86
CA ILE A 297 -12.54 -6.85 -11.78
C ILE A 297 -13.21 -5.46 -11.70
N LYS A 298 -14.54 -5.40 -11.74
CA LYS A 298 -15.29 -4.14 -11.59
C LYS A 298 -15.01 -3.45 -10.25
N ALA A 299 -14.95 -4.25 -9.18
CA ALA A 299 -14.59 -3.75 -7.85
C ALA A 299 -13.17 -3.17 -7.82
N LEU A 300 -12.22 -3.86 -8.44
CA LEU A 300 -10.83 -3.43 -8.55
C LEU A 300 -10.70 -2.12 -9.34
N GLU A 301 -11.31 -2.05 -10.52
CA GLU A 301 -11.29 -0.84 -11.36
C GLU A 301 -11.86 0.37 -10.61
N ARG A 302 -12.98 0.17 -9.89
CA ARG A 302 -13.59 1.24 -9.11
C ARG A 302 -12.66 1.71 -7.99
N VAL A 303 -12.11 0.78 -7.22
CA VAL A 303 -11.18 1.10 -6.13
C VAL A 303 -9.93 1.81 -6.65
N GLN A 304 -9.38 1.36 -7.78
CA GLN A 304 -8.22 2.03 -8.39
C GLN A 304 -8.53 3.47 -8.82
N LYS A 305 -9.71 3.71 -9.40
CA LYS A 305 -10.16 5.06 -9.77
C LYS A 305 -10.33 5.95 -8.54
N ASP A 306 -10.98 5.43 -7.49
CA ASP A 306 -11.22 6.18 -6.26
C ASP A 306 -9.90 6.49 -5.54
N LEU A 307 -8.98 5.53 -5.41
CA LEU A 307 -7.67 5.73 -4.81
C LEU A 307 -6.82 6.72 -5.61
N HIS A 308 -6.82 6.61 -6.93
CA HIS A 308 -6.12 7.56 -7.79
C HIS A 308 -6.67 8.98 -7.62
N PHE A 309 -7.99 9.12 -7.54
CA PHE A 309 -8.63 10.41 -7.29
C PHE A 309 -8.24 10.98 -5.93
N ILE A 310 -8.25 10.15 -4.88
CA ILE A 310 -7.83 10.54 -3.53
C ILE A 310 -6.38 11.05 -3.53
N ASP A 311 -5.49 10.33 -4.22
CA ASP A 311 -4.07 10.67 -4.24
C ASP A 311 -3.72 11.89 -5.12
N THR A 312 -4.59 12.29 -6.05
CA THR A 312 -4.25 13.32 -7.05
C THR A 312 -5.17 14.53 -7.08
N GLN A 313 -6.40 14.41 -6.59
CA GLN A 313 -7.43 15.44 -6.82
C GLN A 313 -8.25 15.79 -5.58
N PHE A 314 -8.22 14.96 -4.56
CA PHE A 314 -9.10 15.14 -3.39
C PHE A 314 -8.77 16.41 -2.60
N ASP A 315 -7.49 16.72 -2.44
CA ASP A 315 -7.06 17.92 -1.72
C ASP A 315 -7.59 19.20 -2.39
N GLU A 316 -7.61 19.24 -3.74
CA GLU A 316 -8.18 20.38 -4.47
C GLU A 316 -9.69 20.53 -4.20
N ILE A 317 -10.42 19.41 -4.10
CA ILE A 317 -11.87 19.45 -3.78
C ILE A 317 -12.11 19.92 -2.34
N GLU A 318 -11.26 19.57 -1.40
CA GLU A 318 -11.38 20.10 -0.03
C GLU A 318 -10.99 21.59 0.03
N ASP A 319 -9.99 22.05 -0.73
CA ASP A 319 -9.67 23.47 -0.88
C ASP A 319 -10.87 24.24 -1.48
N GLU A 320 -11.56 23.66 -2.49
CA GLU A 320 -12.77 24.24 -3.06
C GLU A 320 -13.90 24.35 -2.04
N LYS A 321 -14.10 23.31 -1.23
CA LYS A 321 -15.09 23.28 -0.15
C LYS A 321 -14.83 24.37 0.89
N GLU A 322 -13.56 24.53 1.31
CA GLU A 322 -13.16 25.57 2.25
C GLU A 322 -13.43 26.95 1.65
N PHE A 323 -13.03 27.17 0.38
CA PHE A 323 -13.30 28.42 -0.33
C PHE A 323 -14.80 28.75 -0.40
N ILE A 324 -15.65 27.77 -0.75
CA ILE A 324 -17.11 27.96 -0.81
C ILE A 324 -17.66 28.34 0.58
N ALA A 325 -17.15 27.72 1.65
CA ALA A 325 -17.55 28.03 3.01
C ALA A 325 -17.10 29.44 3.43
N GLU A 326 -15.89 29.87 3.07
CA GLU A 326 -15.40 31.22 3.32
C GLU A 326 -16.18 32.27 2.54
N VAL A 327 -16.48 32.02 1.26
CA VAL A 327 -17.33 32.93 0.44
C VAL A 327 -18.71 33.09 1.06
N LYS A 328 -19.31 31.98 1.53
CA LYS A 328 -20.59 32.03 2.24
C LYS A 328 -20.52 32.97 3.44
N ASP A 329 -19.51 32.79 4.29
CA ASP A 329 -19.31 33.59 5.50
C ASP A 329 -19.12 35.09 5.17
N GLU A 330 -18.39 35.41 4.11
CA GLU A 330 -18.18 36.77 3.63
C GLU A 330 -19.48 37.42 3.13
N LEU A 331 -20.26 36.70 2.30
CA LEU A 331 -21.52 37.20 1.76
C LEU A 331 -22.59 37.40 2.84
N GLU A 332 -22.69 36.47 3.82
CA GLU A 332 -23.59 36.60 4.97
C GLU A 332 -23.25 37.82 5.83
N LYS A 333 -21.96 38.06 6.11
CA LYS A 333 -21.51 39.22 6.94
C LYS A 333 -21.63 40.56 6.24
N THR A 334 -21.58 40.61 4.94
CA THR A 334 -21.75 41.84 4.15
C THR A 334 -23.21 42.12 3.81
N GLY A 335 -24.12 41.17 4.07
CA GLY A 335 -25.54 41.31 3.71
C GLY A 335 -25.80 41.28 2.20
N SER A 336 -24.89 40.66 1.44
CA SER A 336 -25.01 40.50 -0.01
C SER A 336 -26.14 39.56 -0.41
N ASP A 337 -26.68 39.70 -1.63
CA ASP A 337 -27.65 38.77 -2.18
C ASP A 337 -27.05 37.38 -2.37
N MET A 338 -27.56 36.41 -1.65
CA MET A 338 -27.05 35.02 -1.65
C MET A 338 -27.77 34.10 -2.63
N THR A 339 -28.74 34.58 -3.40
CA THR A 339 -29.61 33.71 -4.21
C THR A 339 -28.83 32.92 -5.23
N ALA A 340 -28.00 33.57 -6.05
CA ALA A 340 -27.17 32.94 -7.08
C ALA A 340 -26.10 32.04 -6.47
N PHE A 341 -25.48 32.48 -5.37
CA PHE A 341 -24.50 31.69 -4.63
C PHE A 341 -25.08 30.39 -4.08
N ASN A 342 -26.24 30.47 -3.40
CA ASN A 342 -26.87 29.29 -2.80
C ASN A 342 -27.25 28.26 -3.84
N GLN A 343 -27.78 28.66 -5.02
CA GLN A 343 -28.08 27.75 -6.11
C GLN A 343 -26.81 26.95 -6.54
N LYS A 344 -25.71 27.62 -6.74
CA LYS A 344 -24.44 27.00 -7.16
C LYS A 344 -23.84 26.11 -6.05
N ARG A 345 -23.84 26.58 -4.82
CA ARG A 345 -23.38 25.79 -3.66
C ARG A 345 -24.17 24.49 -3.50
N ASP A 346 -25.51 24.55 -3.66
CA ASP A 346 -26.36 23.38 -3.51
C ASP A 346 -26.13 22.37 -4.67
N LEU A 347 -25.87 22.84 -5.89
CA LEU A 347 -25.44 21.99 -7.01
C LEU A 347 -24.09 21.32 -6.72
N TRP A 348 -23.12 22.07 -6.22
CA TRP A 348 -21.82 21.54 -5.83
C TRP A 348 -21.94 20.46 -4.76
N ARG A 349 -22.75 20.71 -3.73
CA ARG A 349 -22.99 19.76 -2.64
C ARG A 349 -23.66 18.47 -3.15
N GLN A 350 -24.70 18.58 -3.98
CA GLN A 350 -25.38 17.41 -4.57
C GLN A 350 -24.41 16.58 -5.44
N ALA A 351 -23.55 17.24 -6.20
CA ALA A 351 -22.54 16.58 -7.00
C ALA A 351 -21.55 15.78 -6.15
N ARG A 352 -21.08 16.36 -5.03
CA ARG A 352 -20.17 15.73 -4.07
C ARG A 352 -20.81 14.53 -3.38
N GLU A 353 -22.05 14.64 -2.95
CA GLU A 353 -22.77 13.59 -2.21
C GLU A 353 -23.22 12.41 -3.11
N SER A 354 -23.38 12.62 -4.42
CA SER A 354 -23.86 11.57 -5.32
C SER A 354 -22.76 10.66 -5.84
N ASP A 355 -21.75 11.19 -6.51
CA ASP A 355 -20.56 10.47 -6.99
C ASP A 355 -19.41 11.48 -7.21
N LEU A 356 -18.59 11.64 -6.20
CA LEU A 356 -17.51 12.62 -6.16
C LEU A 356 -16.55 12.50 -7.35
N VAL A 357 -16.11 11.29 -7.66
CA VAL A 357 -15.13 11.03 -8.73
C VAL A 357 -15.71 11.35 -10.10
N ARG A 358 -16.94 10.95 -10.35
CA ARG A 358 -17.64 11.20 -11.62
C ARG A 358 -17.93 12.67 -11.83
N ASN A 359 -18.27 13.38 -10.75
CA ASN A 359 -18.74 14.75 -10.79
C ASN A 359 -17.65 15.80 -10.55
N ALA A 360 -16.39 15.38 -10.34
CA ALA A 360 -15.28 16.28 -10.01
C ALA A 360 -15.14 17.46 -11.00
N GLN A 361 -15.27 17.20 -12.29
CA GLN A 361 -15.18 18.25 -13.31
C GLN A 361 -16.31 19.26 -13.20
N MET A 362 -17.54 18.78 -12.96
CA MET A 362 -18.72 19.65 -12.76
C MET A 362 -18.55 20.47 -11.48
N MET A 363 -18.02 19.87 -10.43
CA MET A 363 -17.74 20.59 -9.16
C MET A 363 -16.74 21.72 -9.37
N ARG A 364 -15.61 21.47 -10.06
CA ARG A 364 -14.63 22.50 -10.41
C ARG A 364 -15.24 23.62 -11.24
N GLN A 365 -16.07 23.28 -12.22
CA GLN A 365 -16.78 24.28 -13.02
C GLN A 365 -17.70 25.14 -12.15
N THR A 366 -18.47 24.51 -11.26
CA THR A 366 -19.38 25.20 -10.33
C THR A 366 -18.61 26.08 -9.34
N THR A 367 -17.45 25.59 -8.84
CA THR A 367 -16.56 26.39 -7.98
C THR A 367 -15.99 27.58 -8.73
N GLN A 368 -15.61 27.42 -10.00
CA GLN A 368 -15.17 28.55 -10.83
C GLN A 368 -16.27 29.59 -11.00
N GLU A 369 -17.52 29.16 -11.21
CA GLU A 369 -18.65 30.09 -11.29
C GLU A 369 -18.94 30.82 -9.97
N ILE A 370 -18.74 30.16 -8.82
CA ILE A 370 -18.80 30.81 -7.50
C ILE A 370 -17.66 31.79 -7.33
N LYS A 371 -16.45 31.44 -7.77
CA LYS A 371 -15.29 32.33 -7.75
C LYS A 371 -15.52 33.58 -8.58
N ASP A 372 -16.01 33.41 -9.80
CA ASP A 372 -16.29 34.54 -10.69
C ASP A 372 -17.32 35.49 -10.07
N LEU A 373 -18.40 34.95 -9.49
CA LEU A 373 -19.42 35.73 -8.80
C LEU A 373 -18.82 36.50 -7.62
N TYR A 374 -18.05 35.86 -6.76
CA TYR A 374 -17.41 36.52 -5.62
C TYR A 374 -16.39 37.54 -6.05
N TYR A 375 -15.58 37.27 -7.07
CA TYR A 375 -14.56 38.18 -7.57
C TYR A 375 -15.15 39.43 -8.25
N HIS A 376 -16.30 39.29 -8.92
CA HIS A 376 -17.04 40.43 -9.41
C HIS A 376 -17.49 41.38 -8.28
N LEU A 377 -18.01 40.81 -7.18
CA LEU A 377 -18.37 41.58 -6.00
C LEU A 377 -17.14 42.27 -5.39
N MET A 378 -16.05 41.54 -5.23
CA MET A 378 -14.79 42.05 -4.75
C MET A 378 -14.26 43.19 -5.61
N GLN A 379 -14.31 43.04 -6.95
CA GLN A 379 -13.86 44.05 -7.88
C GLN A 379 -14.70 45.33 -7.76
N HIS A 380 -16.02 45.18 -7.72
CA HIS A 380 -16.91 46.31 -7.55
C HIS A 380 -16.67 47.07 -6.22
N SER A 381 -16.51 46.34 -5.12
CA SER A 381 -16.19 46.96 -3.83
C SER A 381 -14.81 47.57 -3.78
N ALA A 382 -13.83 47.00 -4.46
CA ALA A 382 -12.48 47.54 -4.58
C ALA A 382 -12.49 48.89 -5.39
N GLU A 383 -13.24 48.93 -6.50
CA GLU A 383 -13.38 50.14 -7.32
C GLU A 383 -14.06 51.24 -6.51
N ARG A 384 -15.17 50.95 -5.84
CA ARG A 384 -15.87 51.93 -4.96
C ARG A 384 -14.98 52.43 -3.84
N LEU A 385 -14.19 51.55 -3.21
CA LEU A 385 -13.27 51.92 -2.15
C LEU A 385 -12.13 52.79 -2.68
N ALA A 386 -11.57 52.46 -3.85
CA ALA A 386 -10.52 53.22 -4.48
C ALA A 386 -10.97 54.63 -4.83
N GLU A 387 -12.14 54.76 -5.46
CA GLU A 387 -12.77 56.05 -5.81
C GLU A 387 -13.02 56.90 -4.56
N ALA A 388 -13.66 56.31 -3.53
CA ALA A 388 -13.92 57.00 -2.29
C ALA A 388 -12.64 57.47 -1.57
N CYS A 389 -11.56 56.66 -1.61
CA CYS A 389 -10.27 57.07 -1.07
C CYS A 389 -9.63 58.19 -1.87
N VAL A 390 -9.76 58.22 -3.20
CA VAL A 390 -9.27 59.30 -4.05
C VAL A 390 -10.01 60.60 -3.75
N ASP A 391 -11.35 60.53 -3.64
CA ASP A 391 -12.16 61.72 -3.33
C ASP A 391 -11.83 62.27 -1.95
N LEU A 392 -11.77 61.40 -0.93
CA LEU A 392 -11.37 61.80 0.43
C LEU A 392 -9.99 62.48 0.45
N LEU A 393 -8.99 61.93 -0.25
CA LEU A 393 -7.65 62.51 -0.28
C LEU A 393 -7.59 63.82 -1.05
N ASN A 394 -8.38 63.96 -2.12
CA ASN A 394 -8.51 65.25 -2.86
C ASN A 394 -9.15 66.32 -1.97
N GLU A 395 -10.22 66.01 -1.26
CA GLU A 395 -10.84 66.92 -0.30
C GLU A 395 -9.89 67.29 0.85
N ALA A 396 -9.14 66.27 1.38
CA ALA A 396 -8.12 66.50 2.40
C ALA A 396 -6.99 67.43 1.91
N ASP A 397 -6.57 67.32 0.64
CA ASP A 397 -5.57 68.22 0.04
C ASP A 397 -6.09 69.65 -0.13
N VAL A 398 -7.34 69.82 -0.55
CA VAL A 398 -8.01 71.11 -0.60
C VAL A 398 -8.06 71.74 0.79
N LEU A 399 -8.40 70.99 1.83
CA LEU A 399 -8.40 71.48 3.21
C LEU A 399 -6.99 71.86 3.67
N ARG A 400 -5.97 71.05 3.31
CA ARG A 400 -4.56 71.42 3.59
C ARG A 400 -4.16 72.69 2.95
N GLN A 401 -4.49 72.92 1.68
CA GLN A 401 -4.19 74.22 0.98
C GLN A 401 -4.89 75.36 1.63
N LYS A 402 -6.13 75.22 2.10
CA LYS A 402 -6.82 76.25 2.88
C LYS A 402 -6.08 76.57 4.18
N CYS A 403 -5.58 75.50 4.87
CA CYS A 403 -4.79 75.68 6.10
C CYS A 403 -3.49 76.42 5.88
N ASP A 404 -2.83 76.39 4.71
CA ASP A 404 -1.59 77.07 4.40
C ASP A 404 -1.76 78.58 4.45
N ALA A 405 -2.96 79.14 4.32
CA ALA A 405 -3.28 80.56 4.45
C ALA A 405 -3.29 81.06 5.89
N TYR A 406 -3.23 80.16 6.91
CA TYR A 406 -3.29 80.54 8.32
C TYR A 406 -1.94 80.31 9.04
N PRO A 407 -1.69 80.99 10.23
CA PRO A 407 -0.45 80.79 11.01
C PRO A 407 -0.23 79.31 11.41
N LYS A 408 1.04 78.84 11.31
CA LYS A 408 1.43 77.44 11.58
C LYS A 408 0.98 76.86 12.94
N GLU A 409 0.92 77.73 13.96
CA GLU A 409 0.50 77.27 15.32
C GLU A 409 -0.95 76.81 15.38
N TRP A 410 -1.82 77.24 14.54
CA TRP A 410 -3.23 76.89 14.45
C TRP A 410 -3.47 75.66 13.61
N ASN A 411 -2.65 75.48 12.62
CA ASN A 411 -2.86 74.48 11.59
C ASN A 411 -2.26 73.11 11.94
N THR A 412 -1.35 73.00 12.92
CA THR A 412 -0.60 71.77 13.23
C THR A 412 -1.51 70.58 13.51
N ALA A 413 -2.63 70.80 14.24
CA ALA A 413 -3.56 69.73 14.56
C ALA A 413 -4.27 69.15 13.31
N ILE A 414 -4.68 70.06 12.39
CA ILE A 414 -5.38 69.66 11.15
C ILE A 414 -4.39 69.06 10.15
N TYR A 415 -3.17 69.57 10.05
CA TYR A 415 -2.09 68.96 9.26
C TYR A 415 -1.81 67.53 9.67
N ASN A 416 -1.74 67.30 10.98
CA ASN A 416 -1.54 65.95 11.51
C ASN A 416 -2.72 65.02 11.20
N LYS A 417 -3.96 65.51 11.28
CA LYS A 417 -5.18 64.77 10.91
C LYS A 417 -5.15 64.40 9.42
N VAL A 418 -4.89 65.36 8.52
CA VAL A 418 -4.78 65.13 7.07
C VAL A 418 -3.66 64.17 6.72
N ALA A 419 -2.47 64.31 7.31
CA ALA A 419 -1.36 63.37 7.14
C ALA A 419 -1.69 61.98 7.63
N GLY A 420 -2.58 61.85 8.64
CA GLY A 420 -3.16 60.60 9.09
C GLY A 420 -4.01 59.92 8.01
N LEU A 421 -4.90 60.70 7.37
CA LEU A 421 -5.71 60.21 6.26
C LEU A 421 -4.86 59.72 5.09
N GLU A 422 -3.84 60.50 4.68
CA GLU A 422 -2.92 60.06 3.62
C GLU A 422 -2.24 58.74 3.94
N ARG A 423 -1.71 58.55 5.14
CA ARG A 423 -1.08 57.31 5.57
C ARG A 423 -2.04 56.09 5.55
N ASN A 424 -3.30 56.32 5.93
CA ASN A 424 -4.30 55.26 6.06
C ASN A 424 -4.88 54.83 4.69
N TYR A 425 -5.05 55.78 3.75
CA TYR A 425 -5.85 55.54 2.55
C TYR A 425 -5.06 55.59 1.24
N LYS A 426 -3.86 56.17 1.19
CA LYS A 426 -3.06 56.30 -0.04
C LYS A 426 -2.80 54.94 -0.74
N ARG A 427 -2.59 53.87 0.03
CA ARG A 427 -2.39 52.54 -0.56
C ARG A 427 -3.68 51.96 -1.14
N LEU A 428 -4.84 52.36 -0.64
CA LEU A 428 -6.14 51.86 -1.07
C LEU A 428 -6.62 52.48 -2.38
N THR A 429 -6.08 53.65 -2.80
CA THR A 429 -6.41 54.25 -4.11
C THR A 429 -5.97 53.36 -5.30
N ALA A 430 -5.07 52.43 -5.08
CA ALA A 430 -4.57 51.47 -6.10
C ALA A 430 -4.90 50.03 -5.77
N ILE A 431 -6.00 49.80 -5.03
CA ILE A 431 -6.45 48.43 -4.72
C ILE A 431 -6.90 47.74 -6.00
N LYS A 432 -6.45 46.49 -6.18
CA LYS A 432 -6.79 45.63 -7.34
C LYS A 432 -7.03 44.21 -6.90
N VAL A 433 -8.05 43.61 -7.45
CA VAL A 433 -8.34 42.19 -7.31
C VAL A 433 -7.41 41.41 -8.23
N ASP A 434 -6.83 40.34 -7.70
CA ASP A 434 -5.96 39.40 -8.40
C ASP A 434 -6.75 38.13 -8.70
N LEU A 435 -7.15 37.96 -9.93
CA LEU A 435 -7.99 36.85 -10.41
C LEU A 435 -7.24 35.51 -10.42
N ASP A 436 -5.90 35.52 -10.40
CA ASP A 436 -5.05 34.34 -10.50
C ASP A 436 -4.68 33.73 -9.14
N ARG A 437 -5.17 34.27 -8.04
CA ARG A 437 -4.86 33.79 -6.67
C ARG A 437 -5.48 32.44 -6.27
N GLY A 438 -6.03 31.68 -7.18
CA GLY A 438 -6.65 30.38 -6.89
C GLY A 438 -7.95 30.50 -6.07
N TRP A 439 -8.18 29.55 -5.17
CA TRP A 439 -9.39 29.47 -4.33
C TRP A 439 -9.16 30.24 -3.01
N LYS A 440 -9.21 31.60 -3.06
CA LYS A 440 -8.97 32.44 -1.88
C LYS A 440 -9.88 33.66 -1.84
N VAL A 441 -10.51 33.90 -0.69
CA VAL A 441 -11.34 35.10 -0.46
C VAL A 441 -10.50 36.38 -0.31
N ARG A 442 -9.21 36.27 0.08
CA ARG A 442 -8.27 37.39 0.15
C ARG A 442 -7.50 37.54 -1.16
N CYS A 443 -8.19 37.97 -2.19
CA CYS A 443 -7.68 37.94 -3.54
C CYS A 443 -7.31 39.33 -4.10
N CYS A 444 -7.00 40.32 -3.26
CA CYS A 444 -6.51 41.63 -3.70
C CYS A 444 -5.05 41.87 -3.29
N ASN A 445 -4.41 42.87 -3.92
CA ASN A 445 -3.02 43.28 -3.66
C ASN A 445 -2.79 43.82 -2.23
N THR A 446 -3.85 44.18 -1.52
CA THR A 446 -3.83 44.61 -0.11
C THR A 446 -4.19 43.51 0.87
N ASN A 447 -4.41 42.28 0.39
CA ASN A 447 -4.80 41.10 1.18
C ASN A 447 -6.10 41.27 1.99
N MET A 448 -7.00 42.13 1.53
CA MET A 448 -8.33 42.35 2.11
C MET A 448 -9.34 41.40 1.51
N GLN A 449 -10.40 41.10 2.25
CA GLN A 449 -11.59 40.38 1.80
C GLN A 449 -12.78 41.36 1.68
N LEU A 450 -13.93 40.88 1.19
CA LEU A 450 -15.06 41.74 0.87
C LEU A 450 -15.54 42.56 2.08
N ARG A 451 -15.71 41.96 3.23
CA ARG A 451 -16.11 42.68 4.47
C ARG A 451 -15.11 43.71 4.93
N ASP A 452 -13.80 43.46 4.70
CA ASP A 452 -12.77 44.46 5.06
C ASP A 452 -12.90 45.70 4.19
N MET A 453 -13.21 45.54 2.89
CA MET A 453 -13.43 46.63 1.95
C MET A 453 -14.67 47.43 2.32
N GLU A 454 -15.80 46.75 2.61
CA GLU A 454 -17.04 47.43 3.02
C GLU A 454 -16.84 48.20 4.36
N TYR A 455 -16.14 47.57 5.32
CA TYR A 455 -15.78 48.27 6.56
C TYR A 455 -14.90 49.51 6.32
N LYS A 456 -13.91 49.39 5.44
CA LYS A 456 -13.05 50.54 5.06
C LYS A 456 -13.83 51.60 4.34
N LEU A 457 -14.76 51.24 3.48
CA LEU A 457 -15.63 52.21 2.80
C LEU A 457 -16.46 53.03 3.80
N GLN A 458 -17.02 52.37 4.84
CA GLN A 458 -17.69 53.06 5.93
C GLN A 458 -16.76 54.02 6.70
N GLN A 459 -15.51 53.59 6.94
CA GLN A 459 -14.51 54.48 7.56
C GLN A 459 -14.19 55.69 6.71
N VAL A 460 -14.01 55.52 5.39
CA VAL A 460 -13.81 56.63 4.44
C VAL A 460 -14.98 57.61 4.50
N GLN A 461 -16.24 57.11 4.48
CA GLN A 461 -17.43 57.96 4.58
C GLN A 461 -17.48 58.78 5.89
N ASN A 462 -17.11 58.14 7.02
CA ASN A 462 -17.02 58.84 8.30
C ASN A 462 -15.92 59.89 8.30
N ASP A 463 -14.76 59.57 7.71
CA ASP A 463 -13.65 60.51 7.62
C ASP A 463 -13.93 61.69 6.65
N THR A 464 -14.72 61.45 5.59
CA THR A 464 -15.22 62.54 4.72
C THR A 464 -16.14 63.50 5.51
N GLN A 465 -17.02 62.95 6.37
CA GLN A 465 -17.83 63.79 7.27
C GLN A 465 -16.96 64.58 8.27
N ASN A 466 -15.91 63.96 8.80
CA ASN A 466 -14.94 64.60 9.69
C ASN A 466 -14.19 65.73 8.99
N LEU A 467 -13.83 65.59 7.70
CA LEU A 467 -13.22 66.68 6.92
C LEU A 467 -14.13 67.92 6.86
N ALA A 468 -15.42 67.72 6.63
CA ALA A 468 -16.39 68.82 6.63
C ALA A 468 -16.46 69.54 7.99
N LEU A 469 -16.39 68.75 9.10
CA LEU A 469 -16.35 69.33 10.45
C LEU A 469 -15.05 70.10 10.70
N TRP A 470 -13.90 69.57 10.25
CA TRP A 470 -12.63 70.27 10.38
C TRP A 470 -12.58 71.55 9.53
N GLU A 471 -13.22 71.59 8.36
CA GLU A 471 -13.37 72.77 7.54
C GLU A 471 -14.21 73.84 8.25
N MET A 472 -15.30 73.41 8.93
CA MET A 472 -16.09 74.34 9.74
C MET A 472 -15.30 74.90 10.93
N GLU A 473 -14.46 74.08 11.58
CA GLU A 473 -13.57 74.49 12.67
C GLU A 473 -12.60 75.59 12.19
N ILE A 474 -12.01 75.44 10.98
CA ILE A 474 -11.13 76.43 10.37
C ILE A 474 -11.91 77.72 10.06
N ASN A 475 -13.07 77.65 9.45
CA ASN A 475 -13.88 78.76 9.06
C ASN A 475 -14.46 79.54 10.26
N ALA A 476 -14.69 78.85 11.39
CA ALA A 476 -15.18 79.49 12.65
C ALA A 476 -14.06 80.15 13.46
N ALA A 477 -12.81 79.81 13.20
CA ALA A 477 -11.67 80.45 13.81
C ALA A 477 -11.35 81.74 13.10
N ASP A 478 -12.16 82.76 13.33
CA ASP A 478 -11.94 84.14 12.80
C ASP A 478 -10.64 84.75 13.40
N PRO A 479 -9.66 85.18 12.58
CA PRO A 479 -8.38 85.66 13.08
C PRO A 479 -8.44 87.12 13.54
N THR A 480 -9.43 87.58 14.30
CA THR A 480 -9.38 88.83 14.97
C THR A 480 -8.33 88.76 16.08
N PRO A 481 -7.34 89.71 16.09
CA PRO A 481 -6.25 89.69 17.05
C PRO A 481 -6.75 90.02 18.44
N THR A 482 -6.86 89.03 19.32
CA THR A 482 -7.08 89.24 20.74
C THR A 482 -5.82 89.80 21.38
N PRO A 483 -5.94 90.91 22.16
CA PRO A 483 -4.78 91.54 22.78
C PRO A 483 -4.12 90.59 23.81
N LYS A 484 -2.80 90.51 23.80
CA LYS A 484 -1.96 89.76 24.73
C LYS A 484 -2.39 89.96 26.18
N PRO A 485 -2.70 88.93 26.99
CA PRO A 485 -2.79 89.06 28.42
C PRO A 485 -1.41 89.21 29.05
N LYS A 486 -1.28 90.16 30.02
CA LYS A 486 -0.11 90.36 30.85
C LYS A 486 0.19 89.14 31.70
N PRO A 487 1.46 88.84 32.02
CA PRO A 487 1.84 87.67 32.81
C PRO A 487 1.45 87.87 34.29
N ALA A 488 0.79 86.89 34.85
CA ALA A 488 0.57 86.73 36.28
C ALA A 488 1.67 85.83 36.87
N PRO A 489 2.15 86.15 38.08
CA PRO A 489 3.22 85.40 38.69
C PRO A 489 2.69 84.29 39.60
N GLY A 490 3.40 83.19 39.72
CA GLY A 490 3.17 82.24 40.80
C GLY A 490 3.36 80.77 40.42
N THR A 491 4.56 80.40 40.63
CA THR A 491 5.11 79.07 40.64
C THR A 491 4.35 78.08 41.51
N GLN A 492 4.06 76.89 41.01
CA GLN A 492 4.13 75.65 41.78
C GLN A 492 4.58 74.46 40.87
N PRO A 493 5.37 73.50 41.42
CA PRO A 493 6.10 72.59 40.58
C PRO A 493 5.20 71.46 40.09
N ILE A 494 5.38 71.13 38.82
CA ILE A 494 4.75 69.99 38.14
C ILE A 494 5.36 68.69 38.65
N PRO A 495 4.56 67.67 39.00
CA PRO A 495 5.08 66.33 39.25
C PRO A 495 5.74 65.75 38.03
N ALA A 496 6.83 65.03 38.22
CA ALA A 496 7.60 64.34 37.18
C ALA A 496 6.75 63.40 36.33
N PRO A 497 7.02 63.24 35.05
CA PRO A 497 6.30 62.33 34.19
C PRO A 497 6.52 60.88 34.64
N GLN A 498 5.42 60.13 34.79
CA GLN A 498 5.47 58.70 34.97
C GLN A 498 6.22 58.06 33.84
N SER A 499 7.21 57.25 34.17
CA SER A 499 7.99 56.43 33.23
C SER A 499 7.08 55.60 32.35
N ALA A 500 7.39 55.62 31.05
CA ALA A 500 6.78 54.75 30.07
C ALA A 500 6.83 53.27 30.54
N PRO A 501 5.80 52.47 30.26
CA PRO A 501 5.81 51.05 30.64
C PRO A 501 6.99 50.38 29.95
N GLN A 502 7.83 49.72 30.75
CA GLN A 502 8.93 48.91 30.21
C GLN A 502 8.38 47.74 29.40
N PRO A 503 9.02 47.39 28.26
CA PRO A 503 8.61 46.27 27.45
C PRO A 503 8.64 44.98 28.29
N LYS A 504 7.58 44.17 28.16
CA LYS A 504 7.48 42.89 28.83
C LYS A 504 8.30 41.86 28.07
N VAL A 505 9.24 41.21 28.76
CA VAL A 505 10.02 40.11 28.19
C VAL A 505 9.24 38.81 28.38
N TYR A 506 8.84 38.21 27.27
CA TYR A 506 8.18 36.90 27.27
C TYR A 506 9.19 35.77 27.07
N LYS A 507 9.25 34.85 27.99
CA LYS A 507 10.09 33.64 27.86
C LYS A 507 9.31 32.56 27.12
N MET A 508 9.67 32.28 25.90
CA MET A 508 9.14 31.11 25.16
C MET A 508 9.98 29.88 25.52
N ARG A 509 9.41 28.97 26.33
CA ARG A 509 9.96 27.62 26.46
C ARG A 509 9.47 26.78 25.28
N SER A 510 10.30 26.65 24.29
CA SER A 510 10.04 25.80 23.13
C SER A 510 10.32 24.34 23.50
N LYS A 511 9.33 23.61 24.00
CA LYS A 511 9.34 22.16 23.87
C LYS A 511 8.88 21.82 22.45
N MET A 512 9.75 22.05 21.48
CA MET A 512 9.54 21.53 20.14
C MET A 512 9.57 20.00 20.23
N PRO A 513 8.63 19.27 19.59
CA PRO A 513 8.68 17.83 19.55
C PRO A 513 10.02 17.37 18.95
N HIS A 514 10.86 16.70 19.75
CA HIS A 514 12.13 16.14 19.30
C HIS A 514 11.89 14.72 18.76
N GLY A 515 12.40 14.42 17.56
CA GLY A 515 12.28 13.12 16.92
C GLY A 515 11.09 13.01 15.96
N LYS A 516 10.61 11.79 15.70
CA LYS A 516 9.44 11.55 14.83
C LYS A 516 8.17 11.89 15.60
N CYS A 517 7.51 12.98 15.24
CA CYS A 517 6.17 13.33 15.74
C CYS A 517 5.13 13.23 14.62
N SER A 518 3.86 13.07 14.97
CA SER A 518 2.77 13.11 14.00
C SER A 518 2.54 14.54 13.49
N VAL A 519 2.02 14.66 12.26
CA VAL A 519 1.66 15.95 11.68
C VAL A 519 0.65 16.70 12.56
N THR A 520 -0.24 15.96 13.22
CA THR A 520 -1.25 16.52 14.14
C THR A 520 -0.62 17.13 15.39
N GLU A 521 0.35 16.47 16.00
CA GLU A 521 1.10 17.00 17.16
C GLU A 521 1.89 18.26 16.78
N TYR A 522 2.53 18.24 15.60
CA TYR A 522 3.25 19.39 15.10
C TYR A 522 2.32 20.59 14.81
N ARG A 523 1.14 20.36 14.21
CA ARG A 523 0.12 21.40 13.99
C ARG A 523 -0.39 21.99 15.30
N ASN A 524 -0.64 21.16 16.31
CA ASN A 524 -1.12 21.63 17.60
C ASN A 524 -0.07 22.46 18.31
N TRP A 525 1.20 22.07 18.23
CA TRP A 525 2.31 22.86 18.75
C TRP A 525 2.40 24.23 18.04
N LEU A 526 2.36 24.27 16.71
CA LEU A 526 2.35 25.52 15.94
C LEU A 526 1.18 26.45 16.32
N ARG A 527 -0.03 25.89 16.49
CA ARG A 527 -1.19 26.68 16.93
C ARG A 527 -0.98 27.30 18.30
N GLN A 528 -0.38 26.58 19.24
CA GLN A 528 -0.06 27.11 20.56
C GLN A 528 0.97 28.25 20.50
N GLN A 529 1.99 28.11 19.65
CA GLN A 529 2.98 29.17 19.43
C GLN A 529 2.33 30.43 18.84
N LEU A 530 1.48 30.28 17.83
CA LEU A 530 0.75 31.39 17.21
C LEU A 530 -0.18 32.12 18.21
N LEU A 531 -0.84 31.38 19.12
CA LEU A 531 -1.68 31.97 20.15
C LEU A 531 -0.86 32.77 21.20
N LEU A 532 0.37 32.35 21.47
CA LEU A 532 1.29 33.09 22.33
C LEU A 532 1.75 34.39 21.66
N VAL A 533 2.18 34.33 20.41
CA VAL A 533 2.60 35.49 19.62
C VAL A 533 1.45 36.48 19.45
N ALA A 534 0.22 36.02 19.24
CA ALA A 534 -0.96 36.90 19.11
C ALA A 534 -1.30 37.71 20.40
N LYS A 535 -0.75 37.36 21.55
CA LYS A 535 -0.92 38.06 22.84
C LYS A 535 0.17 39.08 23.11
N MET A 536 1.20 39.16 22.25
CA MET A 536 2.34 40.05 22.41
C MET A 536 2.07 41.39 21.71
N GLY A 537 2.50 42.47 22.31
CA GLY A 537 2.49 43.80 21.69
C GLY A 537 3.68 43.97 20.75
N SER A 538 3.61 45.00 19.89
CA SER A 538 4.68 45.31 18.92
C SER A 538 6.03 45.63 19.55
N ASP A 539 6.04 46.04 20.83
CA ASP A 539 7.22 46.49 21.55
C ASP A 539 7.72 45.44 22.58
N ASP A 540 7.08 44.26 22.62
CA ASP A 540 7.47 43.19 23.52
C ASP A 540 8.67 42.39 22.96
N GLU A 541 9.57 41.98 23.82
CA GLU A 541 10.74 41.17 23.47
C GLU A 541 10.49 39.67 23.72
N VAL A 542 10.99 38.85 22.80
CA VAL A 542 10.90 37.38 22.89
C VAL A 542 12.28 36.79 23.11
N ASN A 543 12.46 36.10 24.21
CA ASN A 543 13.68 35.35 24.50
C ASN A 543 13.44 33.85 24.27
N PHE A 544 14.19 33.28 23.34
CA PHE A 544 14.18 31.84 23.04
C PHE A 544 15.22 31.15 23.93
N GLU A 545 14.77 30.36 24.92
CA GLU A 545 15.64 29.45 25.68
C GLU A 545 15.70 28.11 24.92
N GLU A 546 16.92 27.60 24.62
CA GLU A 546 17.17 26.28 24.04
C GLU A 546 16.67 25.12 24.93
#